data_7e54e113f3d886de5a4f703992998f6c
#
_entry.id   7e54e113f3d886de5a4f703992998f6c
#
_cell.length_a   1.000
_cell.length_b   1.000
_cell.length_c   1.000
_cell.angle_alpha   90.00
_cell.angle_beta   90.00
_cell.angle_gamma   90.00
#
_symmetry.space_group_name_H-M   'P 1'
#
loop_
_entity.id
_entity.type
_entity.pdbx_description
1 polymer ?
#
loop_
_entity_poly.entity_id
_entity_poly.type
_entity_poly.pdbx_seq_one_letter_code
_entity_poly.pdbx_strand_id
1 'polypeptide(L)'
;MPIATPEVYAEMLGRAKEHSFAFPAINCTSSETVNAAIKGFADAGSDGIIQFSTGGAEFASGLGVKDMVTGAVALAEFAHVIADKYPITVALHTDHCPKDKLDTYVRPLLAISAERVAAGRNPLFQSHMWDGSAVPIDENLAIAQELLKLSAAAKIVLEVEIGVVGGEEDGVEAEINDKLYTSSEDFEKTIDALGAGEHGAYLLAATFGNVHGVYKPGNVVLKPEVLAEGQRVAAAKLGLPSDAKPFDFVFHGGSGSLKSEIEDSLKYGVVKMNVDTDTQYAFTRPLAAHMFTNYDGVLKVDGEVGNKKVYDPRSYLKKAEASMSERVVEACNDLHSAGRSVTGG
;
A
#
# COMPACT_ATOMS: atom_id res chain seq x y z
N MET A 1 -20.38 4.98 -0.49
CA MET A 1 -19.48 6.06 0.01
C MET A 1 -18.12 5.77 -0.57
N PRO A 2 -17.48 6.72 -1.26
CA PRO A 2 -16.27 6.42 -2.07
C PRO A 2 -15.00 6.13 -1.24
N ILE A 3 -14.87 6.69 -0.01
CA ILE A 3 -13.87 6.20 0.94
C ILE A 3 -14.53 5.16 1.83
N ALA A 4 -13.91 4.00 1.96
CA ALA A 4 -14.43 2.86 2.69
C ALA A 4 -14.74 3.22 4.15
N THR A 5 -15.88 2.76 4.67
CA THR A 5 -16.06 2.66 6.13
C THR A 5 -15.28 1.46 6.65
N PRO A 6 -15.07 1.33 7.98
CA PRO A 6 -14.44 0.14 8.53
C PRO A 6 -15.11 -1.16 8.08
N GLU A 7 -16.44 -1.18 8.01
CA GLU A 7 -17.23 -2.34 7.60
C GLU A 7 -17.04 -2.67 6.11
N VAL A 8 -17.04 -1.64 5.25
CA VAL A 8 -16.81 -1.79 3.81
C VAL A 8 -15.37 -2.24 3.54
N TYR A 9 -14.37 -1.72 4.29
CA TYR A 9 -13.00 -2.18 4.14
C TYR A 9 -12.85 -3.66 4.55
N ALA A 10 -13.48 -4.07 5.64
CA ALA A 10 -13.52 -5.48 6.03
C ALA A 10 -14.18 -6.36 4.97
N GLU A 11 -15.28 -5.89 4.33
CA GLU A 11 -15.91 -6.57 3.18
C GLU A 11 -14.97 -6.68 2.00
N MET A 12 -14.27 -5.60 1.62
CA MET A 12 -13.27 -5.62 0.55
C MET A 12 -12.23 -6.73 0.78
N LEU A 13 -11.59 -6.74 1.95
CA LEU A 13 -10.56 -7.73 2.30
C LEU A 13 -11.12 -9.15 2.34
N GLY A 14 -12.31 -9.34 2.92
CA GLY A 14 -12.98 -10.64 2.97
C GLY A 14 -13.27 -11.21 1.58
N ARG A 15 -13.83 -10.39 0.67
CA ARG A 15 -14.07 -10.78 -0.73
C ARG A 15 -12.78 -11.11 -1.48
N ALA A 16 -11.71 -10.33 -1.23
CA ALA A 16 -10.41 -10.58 -1.85
C ALA A 16 -9.88 -11.97 -1.46
N LYS A 17 -9.93 -12.32 -0.18
CA LYS A 17 -9.51 -13.63 0.32
C LYS A 17 -10.40 -14.77 -0.20
N GLU A 18 -11.72 -14.63 -0.11
CA GLU A 18 -12.68 -15.63 -0.54
C GLU A 18 -12.54 -15.98 -2.04
N HIS A 19 -12.34 -14.96 -2.87
CA HIS A 19 -12.30 -15.11 -4.32
C HIS A 19 -10.88 -15.11 -4.90
N SER A 20 -9.85 -15.18 -4.06
CA SER A 20 -8.43 -15.25 -4.45
C SER A 20 -8.03 -14.14 -5.45
N PHE A 21 -8.28 -12.89 -5.08
CA PHE A 21 -7.77 -11.69 -5.73
C PHE A 21 -7.19 -10.75 -4.68
N ALA A 22 -6.46 -9.73 -5.10
CA ALA A 22 -5.94 -8.71 -4.18
C ALA A 22 -6.19 -7.30 -4.72
N PHE A 23 -6.30 -6.31 -3.83
CA PHE A 23 -6.35 -4.92 -4.23
C PHE A 23 -4.94 -4.35 -4.39
N PRO A 24 -4.66 -3.63 -5.50
CA PRO A 24 -3.43 -2.87 -5.59
C PRO A 24 -3.46 -1.72 -4.58
N ALA A 25 -2.37 -1.56 -3.84
CA ALA A 25 -2.11 -0.46 -2.95
C ALA A 25 -1.05 0.45 -3.60
N ILE A 26 -1.47 1.65 -3.98
CA ILE A 26 -0.70 2.57 -4.81
C ILE A 26 -0.11 3.68 -3.95
N ASN A 27 1.22 3.80 -3.95
CA ASN A 27 1.92 4.89 -3.27
C ASN A 27 1.67 6.21 -4.00
N CYS A 28 1.20 7.20 -3.24
CA CYS A 28 0.90 8.53 -3.74
C CYS A 28 1.65 9.60 -2.93
N THR A 29 2.16 10.61 -3.62
CA THR A 29 2.96 11.69 -3.04
C THR A 29 2.44 13.09 -3.38
N SER A 30 1.41 13.18 -4.23
CA SER A 30 0.83 14.44 -4.69
C SER A 30 -0.64 14.28 -5.08
N SER A 31 -1.33 15.40 -5.28
CA SER A 31 -2.70 15.42 -5.82
C SER A 31 -2.82 14.73 -7.17
N GLU A 32 -1.82 14.86 -8.03
CA GLU A 32 -1.79 14.26 -9.36
C GLU A 32 -1.68 12.73 -9.28
N THR A 33 -0.85 12.21 -8.37
CA THR A 33 -0.71 10.76 -8.19
C THR A 33 -1.96 10.14 -7.54
N VAL A 34 -2.61 10.85 -6.60
CA VAL A 34 -3.92 10.44 -6.04
C VAL A 34 -4.99 10.42 -7.13
N ASN A 35 -5.05 11.44 -7.99
CA ASN A 35 -5.99 11.46 -9.12
C ASN A 35 -5.75 10.29 -10.08
N ALA A 36 -4.48 10.01 -10.41
CA ALA A 36 -4.11 8.91 -11.29
C ALA A 36 -4.54 7.56 -10.72
N ALA A 37 -4.33 7.32 -9.42
CA ALA A 37 -4.71 6.09 -8.74
C ALA A 37 -6.23 5.91 -8.75
N ILE A 38 -7.01 6.92 -8.31
CA ILE A 38 -8.48 6.85 -8.28
C ILE A 38 -9.04 6.62 -9.68
N LYS A 39 -8.53 7.36 -10.68
CA LYS A 39 -8.94 7.19 -12.07
C LYS A 39 -8.66 5.78 -12.58
N GLY A 40 -7.48 5.23 -12.30
CA GLY A 40 -7.10 3.88 -12.71
C GLY A 40 -7.98 2.81 -12.08
N PHE A 41 -8.31 2.92 -10.79
CA PHE A 41 -9.28 2.02 -10.13
C PHE A 41 -10.65 2.11 -10.80
N ALA A 42 -11.14 3.32 -11.06
CA ALA A 42 -12.44 3.51 -11.70
C ALA A 42 -12.47 2.96 -13.14
N ASP A 43 -11.43 3.21 -13.93
CA ASP A 43 -11.32 2.70 -15.31
C ASP A 43 -11.27 1.15 -15.33
N ALA A 44 -10.71 0.52 -14.29
CA ALA A 44 -10.70 -0.92 -14.12
C ALA A 44 -12.01 -1.48 -13.53
N GLY A 45 -12.94 -0.64 -13.05
CA GLY A 45 -14.09 -1.09 -12.27
C GLY A 45 -13.71 -1.82 -10.99
N SER A 46 -12.56 -1.47 -10.41
CA SER A 46 -11.98 -2.06 -9.20
C SER A 46 -12.07 -1.08 -8.04
N ASP A 47 -12.23 -1.60 -6.84
CA ASP A 47 -11.82 -0.86 -5.65
C ASP A 47 -10.28 -0.91 -5.54
N GLY A 48 -9.70 -0.05 -4.69
CA GLY A 48 -8.26 -0.02 -4.51
C GLY A 48 -7.83 0.66 -3.21
N ILE A 49 -6.54 0.62 -2.95
CA ILE A 49 -5.92 1.21 -1.76
C ILE A 49 -4.95 2.31 -2.20
N ILE A 50 -5.09 3.49 -1.63
CA ILE A 50 -4.11 4.58 -1.76
C ILE A 50 -3.29 4.62 -0.48
N GLN A 51 -1.97 4.64 -0.63
CA GLN A 51 -1.09 4.63 0.53
C GLN A 51 -0.06 5.75 0.49
N PHE A 52 0.34 6.19 1.69
CA PHE A 52 1.32 7.26 1.90
C PHE A 52 2.45 6.74 2.78
N SER A 53 3.67 6.65 2.22
CA SER A 53 4.87 6.36 3.01
C SER A 53 5.27 7.57 3.86
N THR A 54 6.17 7.37 4.82
CA THR A 54 6.68 8.47 5.66
C THR A 54 7.35 9.55 4.82
N GLY A 55 8.16 9.16 3.82
CA GLY A 55 8.82 10.08 2.90
C GLY A 55 7.83 10.79 1.97
N GLY A 56 6.87 10.06 1.41
CA GLY A 56 5.83 10.63 0.55
C GLY A 56 4.93 11.62 1.29
N ALA A 57 4.58 11.33 2.53
CA ALA A 57 3.80 12.22 3.37
C ALA A 57 4.58 13.49 3.75
N GLU A 58 5.86 13.37 4.15
CA GLU A 58 6.71 14.54 4.42
C GLU A 58 6.81 15.44 3.19
N PHE A 59 7.08 14.83 2.01
CA PHE A 59 7.14 15.57 0.74
C PHE A 59 5.84 16.32 0.45
N ALA A 60 4.68 15.69 0.65
CA ALA A 60 3.37 16.29 0.39
C ALA A 60 3.05 17.49 1.30
N SER A 61 3.67 17.60 2.47
CA SER A 61 3.55 18.76 3.35
C SER A 61 4.31 19.99 2.83
N GLY A 62 5.19 19.80 1.86
CA GLY A 62 5.99 20.86 1.23
C GLY A 62 7.28 21.18 1.98
N LEU A 63 8.22 21.79 1.25
CA LEU A 63 9.57 22.09 1.73
C LEU A 63 9.66 22.99 2.96
N GLY A 64 8.63 23.79 3.19
CA GLY A 64 8.57 24.73 4.32
C GLY A 64 8.01 24.13 5.61
N VAL A 65 7.20 23.07 5.50
CA VAL A 65 6.52 22.42 6.64
C VAL A 65 7.28 21.17 7.07
N LYS A 66 7.55 20.25 6.16
CA LYS A 66 8.28 18.99 6.40
C LYS A 66 7.72 18.18 7.58
N ASP A 67 6.42 17.95 7.56
CA ASP A 67 5.68 17.23 8.59
C ASP A 67 4.86 16.11 7.99
N MET A 68 5.19 14.87 8.36
CA MET A 68 4.56 13.66 7.82
C MET A 68 3.06 13.59 8.10
N VAL A 69 2.65 14.00 9.32
CA VAL A 69 1.23 13.95 9.71
C VAL A 69 0.42 14.96 8.88
N THR A 70 0.93 16.19 8.77
CA THR A 70 0.28 17.24 7.97
C THR A 70 0.11 16.82 6.52
N GLY A 71 1.16 16.24 5.92
CA GLY A 71 1.10 15.80 4.52
C GLY A 71 0.14 14.63 4.31
N ALA A 72 0.18 13.62 5.19
CA ALA A 72 -0.74 12.49 5.14
C ALA A 72 -2.21 12.93 5.29
N VAL A 73 -2.50 13.82 6.25
CA VAL A 73 -3.84 14.36 6.45
C VAL A 73 -4.31 15.17 5.22
N ALA A 74 -3.44 16.02 4.67
CA ALA A 74 -3.78 16.82 3.48
C ALA A 74 -4.13 15.94 2.27
N LEU A 75 -3.31 14.92 1.99
CA LEU A 75 -3.59 13.99 0.88
C LEU A 75 -4.82 13.12 1.16
N ALA A 76 -5.02 12.67 2.41
CA ALA A 76 -6.20 11.90 2.79
C ALA A 76 -7.49 12.70 2.58
N GLU A 77 -7.55 13.95 3.07
CA GLU A 77 -8.72 14.81 2.89
C GLU A 77 -8.94 15.14 1.39
N PHE A 78 -7.86 15.34 0.61
CA PHE A 78 -7.97 15.47 -0.84
C PHE A 78 -8.59 14.23 -1.48
N ALA A 79 -8.12 13.03 -1.11
CA ALA A 79 -8.65 11.77 -1.61
C ALA A 79 -10.13 11.59 -1.25
N HIS A 80 -10.55 11.96 -0.02
CA HIS A 80 -11.95 11.95 0.40
C HIS A 80 -12.84 12.80 -0.51
N VAL A 81 -12.37 13.98 -0.91
CA VAL A 81 -13.15 14.90 -1.78
C VAL A 81 -13.22 14.36 -3.21
N ILE A 82 -12.10 13.88 -3.77
CA ILE A 82 -12.03 13.44 -5.16
C ILE A 82 -12.74 12.11 -5.36
N ALA A 83 -12.50 11.13 -4.50
CA ALA A 83 -13.10 9.81 -4.60
C ALA A 83 -14.64 9.86 -4.63
N ASP A 84 -15.25 10.88 -3.99
CA ASP A 84 -16.71 11.09 -4.00
C ASP A 84 -17.32 11.27 -5.41
N LYS A 85 -16.51 11.46 -6.41
CA LYS A 85 -16.93 11.65 -7.81
C LYS A 85 -16.86 10.37 -8.65
N TYR A 86 -16.41 9.27 -8.05
CA TYR A 86 -16.19 8.02 -8.76
C TYR A 86 -17.08 6.88 -8.21
N PRO A 87 -17.51 5.94 -9.07
CA PRO A 87 -18.41 4.84 -8.69
C PRO A 87 -17.68 3.63 -8.14
N ILE A 88 -16.57 3.84 -7.42
CA ILE A 88 -15.73 2.79 -6.82
C ILE A 88 -15.42 3.15 -5.37
N THR A 89 -14.92 2.20 -4.61
CA THR A 89 -14.52 2.40 -3.22
C THR A 89 -12.99 2.46 -3.11
N VAL A 90 -12.49 3.41 -2.33
CA VAL A 90 -11.06 3.57 -2.05
C VAL A 90 -10.83 3.42 -0.56
N ALA A 91 -9.82 2.66 -0.16
CA ALA A 91 -9.29 2.65 1.19
C ALA A 91 -8.00 3.49 1.26
N LEU A 92 -7.78 4.15 2.38
CA LEU A 92 -6.57 4.93 2.64
C LEU A 92 -5.71 4.20 3.66
N HIS A 93 -4.42 4.13 3.38
CA HIS A 93 -3.42 3.41 4.15
C HIS A 93 -2.17 4.27 4.35
N THR A 94 -1.41 4.02 5.41
CA THR A 94 -0.04 4.54 5.55
C THR A 94 0.93 3.39 5.44
N ASP A 95 1.94 3.58 4.60
CA ASP A 95 2.93 2.59 4.23
C ASP A 95 4.21 2.77 5.05
N HIS A 96 4.97 1.72 5.27
CA HIS A 96 6.22 1.61 6.01
C HIS A 96 6.50 2.67 7.07
N CYS A 97 6.14 2.39 8.32
CA CYS A 97 6.48 3.23 9.46
C CYS A 97 7.45 2.49 10.39
N PRO A 98 8.76 2.77 10.35
CA PRO A 98 9.74 2.17 11.23
C PRO A 98 9.58 2.67 12.66
N LYS A 99 10.23 1.97 13.61
CA LYS A 99 10.10 2.21 15.05
C LYS A 99 10.36 3.66 15.48
N ASP A 100 11.38 4.29 14.92
CA ASP A 100 11.78 5.66 15.25
C ASP A 100 10.79 6.73 14.77
N LYS A 101 9.90 6.39 13.83
CA LYS A 101 8.86 7.29 13.31
C LYS A 101 7.46 7.05 13.89
N LEU A 102 7.25 6.03 14.71
CA LEU A 102 5.92 5.70 15.26
C LEU A 102 5.29 6.88 15.99
N ASP A 103 6.06 7.58 16.85
CA ASP A 103 5.55 8.70 17.67
C ASP A 103 5.31 9.98 16.85
N THR A 104 5.90 10.06 15.66
CA THR A 104 5.77 11.24 14.77
C THR A 104 4.92 10.99 13.54
N TYR A 105 4.41 9.75 13.34
CA TYR A 105 3.58 9.42 12.19
C TYR A 105 2.34 8.59 12.55
N VAL A 106 2.48 7.27 12.82
CA VAL A 106 1.32 6.38 12.99
C VAL A 106 0.51 6.71 14.25
N ARG A 107 1.16 6.94 15.42
CA ARG A 107 0.43 7.24 16.66
C ARG A 107 -0.39 8.53 16.57
N PRO A 108 0.13 9.66 16.04
CA PRO A 108 -0.69 10.87 15.82
C PRO A 108 -1.86 10.64 14.85
N LEU A 109 -1.66 9.86 13.75
CA LEU A 109 -2.73 9.57 12.80
C LEU A 109 -3.82 8.66 13.39
N LEU A 110 -3.43 7.71 14.25
CA LEU A 110 -4.37 6.90 15.04
C LEU A 110 -5.19 7.79 16.00
N ALA A 111 -4.54 8.74 16.67
CA ALA A 111 -5.23 9.68 17.57
C ALA A 111 -6.27 10.53 16.80
N ILE A 112 -5.91 11.09 15.64
CA ILE A 112 -6.84 11.83 14.76
C ILE A 112 -8.03 10.95 14.38
N SER A 113 -7.80 9.71 14.00
CA SER A 113 -8.86 8.78 13.62
C SER A 113 -9.74 8.40 14.82
N ALA A 114 -9.16 8.19 16.00
CA ALA A 114 -9.89 7.91 17.24
C ALA A 114 -10.79 9.09 17.64
N GLU A 115 -10.32 10.34 17.52
CA GLU A 115 -11.13 11.54 17.75
C GLU A 115 -12.31 11.64 16.77
N ARG A 116 -12.09 11.31 15.49
CA ARG A 116 -13.18 11.24 14.49
C ARG A 116 -14.23 10.20 14.87
N VAL A 117 -13.79 9.00 15.26
CA VAL A 117 -14.70 7.93 15.70
C VAL A 117 -15.47 8.30 16.95
N ALA A 118 -14.81 8.92 17.95
CA ALA A 118 -15.47 9.44 19.16
C ALA A 118 -16.52 10.51 18.84
N ALA A 119 -16.32 11.28 17.77
CA ALA A 119 -17.29 12.26 17.25
C ALA A 119 -18.38 11.65 16.34
N GLY A 120 -18.48 10.30 16.24
CA GLY A 120 -19.47 9.60 15.42
C GLY A 120 -19.18 9.65 13.92
N ARG A 121 -17.94 9.96 13.52
CA ARG A 121 -17.49 9.96 12.12
C ARG A 121 -16.66 8.73 11.82
N ASN A 122 -16.48 8.41 10.54
CA ASN A 122 -15.53 7.38 10.12
C ASN A 122 -14.08 7.85 10.40
N PRO A 123 -13.15 6.90 10.64
CA PRO A 123 -11.73 7.22 10.73
C PRO A 123 -11.23 7.89 9.44
N LEU A 124 -10.12 8.61 9.52
CA LEU A 124 -9.54 9.27 8.35
C LEU A 124 -8.90 8.26 7.40
N PHE A 125 -8.24 7.24 7.97
CA PHE A 125 -7.62 6.12 7.28
C PHE A 125 -8.35 4.82 7.62
N GLN A 126 -8.21 3.79 6.76
CA GLN A 126 -8.75 2.46 6.99
C GLN A 126 -7.71 1.51 7.56
N SER A 127 -6.43 1.76 7.29
CA SER A 127 -5.33 0.96 7.84
C SER A 127 -4.05 1.77 7.98
N HIS A 128 -3.17 1.30 8.87
CA HIS A 128 -1.82 1.82 9.06
C HIS A 128 -0.84 0.67 9.15
N MET A 129 0.38 0.84 8.62
CA MET A 129 1.44 -0.15 8.70
C MET A 129 2.42 0.15 9.83
N TRP A 130 2.75 -0.89 10.58
CA TRP A 130 3.90 -0.99 11.45
C TRP A 130 4.97 -1.84 10.76
N ASP A 131 6.09 -1.23 10.42
CA ASP A 131 7.25 -1.90 9.87
C ASP A 131 8.18 -2.37 11.00
N GLY A 132 8.04 -3.65 11.36
CA GLY A 132 8.84 -4.31 12.38
C GLY A 132 10.07 -5.03 11.82
N SER A 133 10.40 -4.89 10.54
CA SER A 133 11.47 -5.63 9.86
C SER A 133 12.87 -5.41 10.47
N ALA A 134 13.11 -4.22 11.02
CA ALA A 134 14.39 -3.83 11.61
C ALA A 134 14.59 -4.23 13.08
N VAL A 135 13.58 -4.83 13.71
CA VAL A 135 13.65 -5.23 15.14
C VAL A 135 13.45 -6.74 15.31
N PRO A 136 13.97 -7.36 16.43
CA PRO A 136 13.72 -8.77 16.69
C PRO A 136 12.22 -9.09 16.78
N ILE A 137 11.83 -10.28 16.36
CA ILE A 137 10.41 -10.69 16.26
C ILE A 137 9.64 -10.49 17.57
N ASP A 138 10.22 -10.81 18.71
CA ASP A 138 9.54 -10.67 20.01
C ASP A 138 9.28 -9.18 20.36
N GLU A 139 10.20 -8.28 20.01
CA GLU A 139 10.02 -6.84 20.15
C GLU A 139 8.99 -6.31 19.13
N ASN A 140 9.08 -6.77 17.89
CA ASN A 140 8.12 -6.45 16.83
C ASN A 140 6.69 -6.75 17.28
N LEU A 141 6.45 -7.97 17.76
CA LEU A 141 5.13 -8.42 18.18
C LEU A 141 4.63 -7.71 19.44
N ALA A 142 5.53 -7.33 20.36
CA ALA A 142 5.14 -6.52 21.52
C ALA A 142 4.65 -5.13 21.13
N ILE A 143 5.33 -4.49 20.18
CA ILE A 143 4.90 -3.20 19.62
C ILE A 143 3.59 -3.37 18.83
N ALA A 144 3.50 -4.40 18.00
CA ALA A 144 2.30 -4.71 17.23
C ALA A 144 1.07 -4.92 18.11
N GLN A 145 1.19 -5.62 19.27
CA GLN A 145 0.10 -5.79 20.22
C GLN A 145 -0.40 -4.46 20.81
N GLU A 146 0.52 -3.53 21.09
CA GLU A 146 0.14 -2.20 21.58
C GLU A 146 -0.58 -1.41 20.49
N LEU A 147 -0.01 -1.36 19.28
CA LEU A 147 -0.59 -0.65 18.15
C LEU A 147 -1.93 -1.25 17.72
N LEU A 148 -2.09 -2.57 17.80
CA LEU A 148 -3.34 -3.26 17.47
C LEU A 148 -4.49 -2.80 18.39
N LYS A 149 -4.23 -2.62 19.68
CA LYS A 149 -5.22 -2.08 20.63
C LYS A 149 -5.63 -0.65 20.28
N LEU A 150 -4.66 0.20 19.93
CA LEU A 150 -4.92 1.58 19.51
C LEU A 150 -5.70 1.62 18.20
N SER A 151 -5.32 0.78 17.24
CA SER A 151 -5.98 0.65 15.93
C SER A 151 -7.42 0.17 16.08
N ALA A 152 -7.67 -0.86 16.90
CA ALA A 152 -9.00 -1.36 17.19
C ALA A 152 -9.92 -0.28 17.80
N ALA A 153 -9.40 0.53 18.73
CA ALA A 153 -10.14 1.65 19.31
C ALA A 153 -10.47 2.74 18.29
N ALA A 154 -9.62 2.93 17.29
CA ALA A 154 -9.83 3.85 16.17
C ALA A 154 -10.61 3.23 15.00
N LYS A 155 -11.02 1.96 15.08
CA LYS A 155 -11.63 1.18 14.00
C LYS A 155 -10.76 1.09 12.74
N ILE A 156 -9.47 0.92 12.91
CA ILE A 156 -8.45 0.85 11.87
C ILE A 156 -7.86 -0.57 11.85
N VAL A 157 -7.54 -1.08 10.68
CA VAL A 157 -6.80 -2.33 10.49
C VAL A 157 -5.30 -2.02 10.63
N LEU A 158 -4.58 -2.81 11.43
CA LEU A 158 -3.13 -2.69 11.53
C LEU A 158 -2.47 -3.63 10.52
N GLU A 159 -1.56 -3.12 9.69
CA GLU A 159 -0.65 -3.96 8.93
C GLU A 159 0.64 -4.16 9.71
N VAL A 160 1.09 -5.40 9.82
CA VAL A 160 2.29 -5.78 10.58
C VAL A 160 3.25 -6.50 9.63
N GLU A 161 4.48 -6.03 9.53
CA GLU A 161 5.53 -6.72 8.78
C GLU A 161 6.36 -7.61 9.68
N ILE A 162 6.49 -8.88 9.26
CA ILE A 162 7.37 -9.88 9.88
C ILE A 162 8.37 -10.41 8.85
N GLY A 163 9.62 -10.58 9.25
CA GLY A 163 10.71 -10.87 8.33
C GLY A 163 11.34 -9.60 7.75
N VAL A 164 12.15 -9.74 6.72
CA VAL A 164 12.87 -8.63 6.08
C VAL A 164 12.61 -8.69 4.58
N VAL A 165 11.98 -7.66 4.01
CA VAL A 165 11.93 -7.49 2.55
C VAL A 165 13.28 -6.94 2.10
N GLY A 166 13.90 -7.58 1.09
CA GLY A 166 15.18 -7.13 0.55
C GLY A 166 15.04 -5.92 -0.38
N GLY A 167 16.17 -5.34 -0.84
CA GLY A 167 16.20 -4.24 -1.80
C GLY A 167 16.19 -2.86 -1.16
N GLU A 168 15.73 -1.86 -1.91
CA GLU A 168 15.72 -0.44 -1.49
C GLU A 168 14.29 0.11 -1.48
N GLU A 169 13.92 0.74 -0.35
CA GLU A 169 12.70 1.52 -0.24
C GLU A 169 12.93 2.75 0.66
N ASP A 170 12.48 3.92 0.20
CA ASP A 170 12.66 5.23 0.85
C ASP A 170 14.10 5.51 1.33
N GLY A 171 15.11 5.01 0.56
CA GLY A 171 16.54 5.21 0.86
C GLY A 171 17.11 4.23 1.90
N VAL A 172 16.39 3.19 2.26
CA VAL A 172 16.86 2.09 3.13
C VAL A 172 17.14 0.85 2.27
N GLU A 173 18.39 0.36 2.32
CA GLU A 173 18.80 -0.86 1.61
C GLU A 173 18.81 -2.05 2.58
N ALA A 174 18.23 -3.18 2.16
CA ALA A 174 18.25 -4.45 2.88
C ALA A 174 18.95 -5.54 2.05
N GLU A 175 19.78 -6.37 2.72
CA GLU A 175 20.53 -7.44 2.08
C GLU A 175 19.62 -8.60 1.63
N ILE A 176 19.95 -9.19 0.48
CA ILE A 176 19.32 -10.41 -0.03
C ILE A 176 19.98 -11.63 0.65
N ASN A 177 19.29 -12.24 1.62
CA ASN A 177 19.75 -13.41 2.36
C ASN A 177 18.59 -14.32 2.78
N ASP A 178 18.85 -15.38 3.58
CA ASP A 178 17.83 -16.34 4.01
C ASP A 178 16.71 -15.73 4.87
N LYS A 179 16.87 -14.50 5.39
CA LYS A 179 15.83 -13.77 6.14
C LYS A 179 14.68 -13.25 5.25
N LEU A 180 14.82 -13.38 3.93
CA LEU A 180 13.74 -13.09 2.96
C LEU A 180 12.59 -14.10 3.01
N TYR A 181 12.64 -15.09 3.89
CA TYR A 181 11.59 -16.10 4.03
C TYR A 181 11.15 -16.18 5.48
N THR A 182 9.90 -15.81 5.74
CA THR A 182 9.28 -15.92 7.08
C THR A 182 9.22 -17.39 7.49
N SER A 183 9.68 -17.70 8.69
CA SER A 183 9.73 -19.07 9.21
C SER A 183 8.39 -19.51 9.81
N SER A 184 8.18 -20.83 9.93
CA SER A 184 7.03 -21.41 10.64
C SER A 184 6.96 -20.93 12.11
N GLU A 185 8.12 -20.75 12.76
CA GLU A 185 8.20 -20.24 14.14
C GLU A 185 7.71 -18.77 14.22
N ASP A 186 8.04 -17.93 13.25
CA ASP A 186 7.58 -16.54 13.21
C ASP A 186 6.05 -16.48 13.03
N PHE A 187 5.48 -17.34 12.19
CA PHE A 187 4.03 -17.46 12.06
C PHE A 187 3.36 -17.94 13.36
N GLU A 188 3.95 -18.93 14.06
CA GLU A 188 3.45 -19.39 15.35
C GLU A 188 3.46 -18.28 16.40
N LYS A 189 4.57 -17.55 16.53
CA LYS A 189 4.70 -16.40 17.42
C LYS A 189 3.69 -15.31 17.08
N THR A 190 3.48 -15.05 15.80
CA THR A 190 2.53 -14.03 15.35
C THR A 190 1.11 -14.36 15.74
N ILE A 191 0.64 -15.58 15.49
CA ILE A 191 -0.71 -15.99 15.85
C ILE A 191 -0.90 -16.07 17.38
N ASP A 192 0.14 -16.47 18.13
CA ASP A 192 0.11 -16.47 19.59
C ASP A 192 0.02 -15.05 20.17
N ALA A 193 0.68 -14.08 19.54
CA ALA A 193 0.72 -12.70 20.02
C ALA A 193 -0.50 -11.88 19.59
N LEU A 194 -0.92 -12.00 18.34
CA LEU A 194 -1.94 -11.13 17.74
C LEU A 194 -3.32 -11.77 17.66
N GLY A 195 -3.40 -13.10 17.77
CA GLY A 195 -4.66 -13.85 17.67
C GLY A 195 -5.20 -13.92 16.24
N ALA A 196 -6.47 -14.26 16.11
CA ALA A 196 -7.18 -14.36 14.83
C ALA A 196 -8.19 -13.21 14.60
N GLY A 197 -7.95 -12.04 15.19
CA GLY A 197 -8.81 -10.87 15.08
C GLY A 197 -9.57 -10.49 16.36
N GLU A 198 -9.49 -11.29 17.42
CA GLU A 198 -10.16 -11.02 18.70
C GLU A 198 -9.61 -9.78 19.43
N HIS A 199 -8.39 -9.38 19.12
CA HIS A 199 -7.73 -8.19 19.68
C HIS A 199 -7.80 -6.97 18.75
N GLY A 200 -8.28 -7.14 17.52
CA GLY A 200 -8.35 -6.16 16.45
C GLY A 200 -8.04 -6.81 15.11
N ALA A 201 -8.51 -6.20 14.02
CA ALA A 201 -8.22 -6.68 12.68
C ALA A 201 -6.79 -6.28 12.28
N TYR A 202 -6.06 -7.20 11.65
CA TYR A 202 -4.74 -6.93 11.11
C TYR A 202 -4.49 -7.62 9.78
N LEU A 203 -3.56 -7.05 9.01
CA LEU A 203 -2.96 -7.63 7.81
C LEU A 203 -1.54 -8.05 8.14
N LEU A 204 -1.04 -9.09 7.50
CA LEU A 204 0.28 -9.63 7.74
C LEU A 204 1.15 -9.56 6.48
N ALA A 205 2.13 -8.66 6.47
CA ALA A 205 3.17 -8.63 5.47
C ALA A 205 4.25 -9.64 5.85
N ALA A 206 4.14 -10.84 5.28
CA ALA A 206 5.12 -11.91 5.44
C ALA A 206 6.06 -11.93 4.25
N THR A 207 7.35 -12.24 4.48
CA THR A 207 8.34 -12.32 3.42
C THR A 207 8.43 -13.73 2.85
N PHE A 208 8.42 -13.81 1.52
CA PHE A 208 8.49 -15.09 0.78
C PHE A 208 9.44 -14.99 -0.44
N GLY A 209 10.50 -14.17 -0.30
CA GLY A 209 11.51 -13.91 -1.32
C GLY A 209 11.29 -12.59 -2.06
N ASN A 210 10.35 -11.78 -1.64
CA ASN A 210 10.03 -10.49 -2.24
C ASN A 210 11.10 -9.43 -1.92
N VAL A 211 11.31 -8.50 -2.87
CA VAL A 211 12.36 -7.48 -2.83
C VAL A 211 11.81 -6.16 -3.35
N HIS A 212 12.09 -5.06 -2.65
CA HIS A 212 11.75 -3.71 -3.09
C HIS A 212 12.67 -3.18 -4.20
N GLY A 213 12.17 -2.27 -5.03
CA GLY A 213 12.96 -1.54 -6.03
C GLY A 213 12.96 -2.19 -7.43
N VAL A 214 13.92 -1.75 -8.26
CA VAL A 214 14.04 -2.19 -9.65
C VAL A 214 15.01 -3.35 -9.76
N TYR A 215 14.54 -4.52 -10.11
CA TYR A 215 15.38 -5.68 -10.41
C TYR A 215 14.95 -6.39 -11.69
N LYS A 216 15.89 -7.14 -12.28
CA LYS A 216 15.57 -7.93 -13.47
C LYS A 216 14.75 -9.15 -13.06
N PRO A 217 13.66 -9.47 -13.78
CA PRO A 217 12.94 -10.72 -13.56
C PRO A 217 13.87 -11.93 -13.52
N GLY A 218 13.71 -12.79 -12.51
CA GLY A 218 14.53 -13.97 -12.30
C GLY A 218 15.74 -13.80 -11.36
N ASN A 219 16.06 -12.59 -10.88
CA ASN A 219 17.09 -12.38 -9.85
C ASN A 219 16.60 -12.68 -8.43
N VAL A 220 15.28 -12.71 -8.24
CA VAL A 220 14.61 -13.03 -6.98
C VAL A 220 13.73 -14.24 -7.21
N VAL A 221 13.75 -15.18 -6.29
CA VAL A 221 12.91 -16.38 -6.35
C VAL A 221 11.82 -16.25 -5.29
N LEU A 222 10.62 -15.93 -5.73
CA LEU A 222 9.45 -15.98 -4.87
C LEU A 222 9.11 -17.43 -4.52
N LYS A 223 8.73 -17.65 -3.28
CA LYS A 223 8.24 -18.95 -2.77
C LYS A 223 6.86 -18.76 -2.12
N PRO A 224 5.79 -18.67 -2.90
CA PRO A 224 4.44 -18.50 -2.37
C PRO A 224 4.03 -19.60 -1.37
N GLU A 225 4.72 -20.76 -1.41
CA GLU A 225 4.52 -21.86 -0.46
C GLU A 225 4.82 -21.47 0.99
N VAL A 226 5.63 -20.43 1.23
CA VAL A 226 5.85 -19.86 2.57
C VAL A 226 4.55 -19.32 3.14
N LEU A 227 3.73 -18.67 2.30
CA LEU A 227 2.41 -18.19 2.71
C LEU A 227 1.44 -19.33 2.99
N ALA A 228 1.49 -20.40 2.17
CA ALA A 228 0.70 -21.63 2.41
C ALA A 228 1.06 -22.27 3.76
N GLU A 229 2.36 -22.34 4.08
CA GLU A 229 2.84 -22.82 5.37
C GLU A 229 2.35 -21.95 6.53
N GLY A 230 2.40 -20.60 6.38
CA GLY A 230 1.85 -19.66 7.37
C GLY A 230 0.37 -19.91 7.67
N GLN A 231 -0.46 -20.10 6.63
CA GLN A 231 -1.88 -20.43 6.79
C GLN A 231 -2.06 -21.76 7.53
N ARG A 232 -1.28 -22.79 7.14
CA ARG A 232 -1.33 -24.11 7.76
C ARG A 232 -0.97 -24.06 9.25
N VAL A 233 0.09 -23.35 9.61
CA VAL A 233 0.56 -23.16 10.99
C VAL A 233 -0.53 -22.47 11.82
N ALA A 234 -1.08 -21.36 11.32
CA ALA A 234 -2.12 -20.63 12.03
C ALA A 234 -3.43 -21.44 12.16
N ALA A 235 -3.85 -22.14 11.10
CA ALA A 235 -5.04 -23.00 11.15
C ALA A 235 -4.88 -24.12 12.19
N ALA A 236 -3.71 -24.78 12.24
CA ALA A 236 -3.43 -25.82 13.23
C ALA A 236 -3.47 -25.27 14.68
N LYS A 237 -2.87 -24.11 14.92
CA LYS A 237 -2.88 -23.41 16.22
C LYS A 237 -4.29 -23.09 16.70
N LEU A 238 -5.15 -22.66 15.78
CA LEU A 238 -6.54 -22.26 16.06
C LEU A 238 -7.53 -23.42 16.05
N GLY A 239 -7.09 -24.64 15.73
CA GLY A 239 -7.96 -25.80 15.58
C GLY A 239 -8.96 -25.71 14.43
N LEU A 240 -8.59 -24.98 13.36
CA LEU A 240 -9.39 -24.79 12.14
C LEU A 240 -9.10 -25.91 11.12
N PRO A 241 -9.97 -26.09 10.12
CA PRO A 241 -9.68 -26.96 8.98
C PRO A 241 -8.34 -26.61 8.29
N SER A 242 -7.66 -27.61 7.74
CA SER A 242 -6.33 -27.46 7.16
C SER A 242 -6.28 -26.56 5.90
N ASP A 243 -7.42 -26.31 5.29
CA ASP A 243 -7.62 -25.41 4.15
C ASP A 243 -8.07 -24.00 4.55
N ALA A 244 -8.24 -23.74 5.84
CA ALA A 244 -8.58 -22.41 6.35
C ALA A 244 -7.44 -21.43 6.11
N LYS A 245 -7.81 -20.17 5.89
CA LYS A 245 -6.86 -19.05 5.66
C LYS A 245 -7.04 -17.99 6.76
N PRO A 246 -6.50 -18.22 7.96
CA PRO A 246 -6.66 -17.27 9.07
C PRO A 246 -6.02 -15.91 8.81
N PHE A 247 -4.85 -15.88 8.17
CA PHE A 247 -4.17 -14.63 7.85
C PHE A 247 -4.73 -13.96 6.60
N ASP A 248 -4.76 -12.63 6.63
CA ASP A 248 -4.89 -11.76 5.47
C ASP A 248 -3.49 -11.25 5.12
N PHE A 249 -2.90 -11.79 4.05
CA PHE A 249 -1.53 -11.46 3.67
C PHE A 249 -1.43 -10.21 2.82
N VAL A 250 -0.30 -9.52 2.97
CA VAL A 250 0.12 -8.43 2.10
C VAL A 250 1.39 -8.82 1.35
N PHE A 251 1.42 -8.52 0.06
CA PHE A 251 2.58 -8.72 -0.80
C PHE A 251 3.30 -7.38 -1.00
N HIS A 252 4.48 -7.25 -0.40
CA HIS A 252 5.40 -6.13 -0.63
C HIS A 252 6.40 -6.44 -1.73
N GLY A 253 6.99 -5.40 -2.35
CA GLY A 253 8.04 -5.58 -3.36
C GLY A 253 7.61 -6.37 -4.60
N GLY A 254 6.35 -6.19 -5.03
CA GLY A 254 5.78 -6.92 -6.14
C GLY A 254 6.20 -6.47 -7.54
N SER A 255 6.82 -5.27 -7.66
CA SER A 255 7.33 -4.76 -8.93
C SER A 255 8.42 -5.67 -9.50
N GLY A 256 8.26 -6.13 -10.75
CA GLY A 256 9.19 -7.06 -11.40
C GLY A 256 8.93 -8.54 -11.16
N SER A 257 7.93 -8.92 -10.35
CA SER A 257 7.51 -10.30 -10.17
C SER A 257 6.84 -10.86 -11.44
N LEU A 258 6.97 -12.17 -11.66
CA LEU A 258 6.26 -12.84 -12.74
C LEU A 258 4.76 -12.92 -12.41
N LYS A 259 3.89 -12.77 -13.42
CA LYS A 259 2.43 -12.88 -13.24
C LYS A 259 2.02 -14.21 -12.60
N SER A 260 2.66 -15.31 -12.96
CA SER A 260 2.40 -16.62 -12.36
C SER A 260 2.72 -16.68 -10.86
N GLU A 261 3.76 -15.97 -10.41
CA GLU A 261 4.13 -15.89 -9.00
C GLU A 261 3.12 -15.05 -8.19
N ILE A 262 2.63 -13.96 -8.81
CA ILE A 262 1.54 -13.16 -8.24
C ILE A 262 0.29 -14.03 -8.11
N GLU A 263 -0.15 -14.69 -9.19
CA GLU A 263 -1.32 -15.57 -9.20
C GLU A 263 -1.23 -16.69 -8.16
N ASP A 264 -0.04 -17.28 -7.97
CA ASP A 264 0.16 -18.31 -6.96
C ASP A 264 0.03 -17.75 -5.53
N SER A 265 0.51 -16.54 -5.28
CA SER A 265 0.38 -15.90 -3.95
C SER A 265 -1.08 -15.60 -3.58
N LEU A 266 -1.92 -15.21 -4.55
CA LEU A 266 -3.35 -14.94 -4.33
C LEU A 266 -4.10 -16.17 -3.78
N LYS A 267 -3.68 -17.38 -4.17
CA LYS A 267 -4.30 -18.63 -3.69
C LYS A 267 -4.13 -18.83 -2.19
N TYR A 268 -3.11 -18.21 -1.60
CA TYR A 268 -2.75 -18.36 -0.19
C TYR A 268 -3.23 -17.21 0.69
N GLY A 269 -4.11 -16.35 0.17
CA GLY A 269 -4.77 -15.31 0.96
C GLY A 269 -4.06 -13.96 0.96
N VAL A 270 -3.30 -13.65 -0.08
CA VAL A 270 -2.87 -12.27 -0.35
C VAL A 270 -4.10 -11.47 -0.75
N VAL A 271 -4.38 -10.39 -0.02
CA VAL A 271 -5.55 -9.51 -0.22
C VAL A 271 -5.16 -8.08 -0.64
N LYS A 272 -3.90 -7.71 -0.44
CA LYS A 272 -3.30 -6.41 -0.77
C LYS A 272 -1.93 -6.64 -1.39
N MET A 273 -1.58 -5.87 -2.41
CA MET A 273 -0.22 -5.86 -2.98
C MET A 273 0.24 -4.43 -3.19
N ASN A 274 1.42 -4.11 -2.67
CA ASN A 274 2.04 -2.80 -2.83
C ASN A 274 2.60 -2.64 -4.25
N VAL A 275 2.26 -1.50 -4.89
CA VAL A 275 2.76 -1.12 -6.21
C VAL A 275 3.24 0.33 -6.15
N ASP A 276 4.55 0.53 -6.12
CA ASP A 276 5.18 1.86 -6.06
C ASP A 276 6.11 2.11 -7.25
N THR A 277 7.22 1.37 -7.35
CA THR A 277 8.28 1.61 -8.34
C THR A 277 7.75 1.71 -9.77
N ASP A 278 6.84 0.84 -10.18
CA ASP A 278 6.25 0.84 -11.51
C ASP A 278 5.38 2.07 -11.76
N THR A 279 4.62 2.52 -10.76
CA THR A 279 3.77 3.70 -10.87
C THR A 279 4.58 4.98 -10.88
N GLN A 280 5.66 5.06 -10.11
CA GLN A 280 6.64 6.15 -10.18
C GLN A 280 7.24 6.26 -11.58
N TYR A 281 7.66 5.13 -12.16
CA TYR A 281 8.20 5.11 -13.52
C TYR A 281 7.16 5.51 -14.56
N ALA A 282 5.94 4.98 -14.47
CA ALA A 282 4.82 5.32 -15.36
C ALA A 282 4.48 6.82 -15.31
N PHE A 283 4.57 7.44 -14.13
CA PHE A 283 4.37 8.88 -13.96
C PHE A 283 5.52 9.70 -14.56
N THR A 284 6.77 9.30 -14.31
CA THR A 284 7.96 10.07 -14.67
C THR A 284 8.28 10.01 -16.16
N ARG A 285 8.09 8.86 -16.82
CA ARG A 285 8.47 8.64 -18.22
C ARG A 285 7.86 9.66 -19.20
N PRO A 286 6.55 9.97 -19.18
CA PRO A 286 5.97 10.97 -20.08
C PRO A 286 6.41 12.40 -19.75
N LEU A 287 6.78 12.69 -18.50
CA LEU A 287 7.40 13.98 -18.13
C LEU A 287 8.74 14.15 -18.84
N ALA A 288 9.62 13.14 -18.72
CA ALA A 288 10.92 13.16 -19.41
C ALA A 288 10.76 13.28 -20.92
N ALA A 289 9.87 12.48 -21.53
CA ALA A 289 9.58 12.56 -22.96
C ALA A 289 9.09 13.96 -23.38
N HIS A 290 8.21 14.57 -22.57
CA HIS A 290 7.72 15.92 -22.84
C HIS A 290 8.84 16.97 -22.81
N MET A 291 9.72 16.93 -21.79
CA MET A 291 10.82 17.86 -21.63
C MET A 291 11.83 17.73 -22.77
N PHE A 292 12.25 16.52 -23.10
CA PHE A 292 13.23 16.28 -24.18
C PHE A 292 12.68 16.63 -25.56
N THR A 293 11.40 16.32 -25.84
CA THR A 293 10.78 16.63 -27.14
C THR A 293 10.53 18.12 -27.34
N ASN A 294 10.35 18.88 -26.25
CA ASN A 294 10.00 20.28 -26.27
C ASN A 294 11.09 21.19 -25.66
N TYR A 295 12.35 20.78 -25.74
CA TYR A 295 13.47 21.43 -25.08
C TYR A 295 13.47 22.95 -25.30
N ASP A 296 13.42 23.41 -26.55
CA ASP A 296 13.45 24.85 -26.91
C ASP A 296 12.23 25.63 -26.39
N GLY A 297 11.08 24.96 -26.27
CA GLY A 297 9.87 25.56 -25.74
C GLY A 297 9.85 25.67 -24.23
N VAL A 298 10.54 24.74 -23.51
CA VAL A 298 10.61 24.66 -22.05
C VAL A 298 11.72 25.57 -21.52
N LEU A 299 12.90 25.53 -22.10
CA LEU A 299 14.06 26.34 -21.70
C LEU A 299 14.12 27.66 -22.46
N LYS A 300 14.34 28.73 -21.71
CA LYS A 300 14.73 30.03 -22.28
C LYS A 300 16.24 30.10 -22.34
N VAL A 301 16.76 30.30 -23.50
CA VAL A 301 18.18 30.66 -23.71
C VAL A 301 18.26 32.17 -23.96
N ASP A 302 19.33 32.81 -23.58
CA ASP A 302 19.55 34.27 -23.61
C ASP A 302 18.68 35.09 -24.59
N GLY A 303 17.71 35.82 -24.02
CA GLY A 303 16.79 36.66 -24.76
C GLY A 303 15.62 35.99 -25.48
N GLU A 304 15.56 34.67 -25.50
CA GLU A 304 14.46 33.93 -26.10
C GLU A 304 13.23 33.83 -25.20
N VAL A 305 12.07 33.63 -25.83
CA VAL A 305 10.79 33.47 -25.13
C VAL A 305 10.35 32.00 -25.21
N GLY A 306 10.29 31.33 -24.08
CA GLY A 306 9.75 29.96 -24.01
C GLY A 306 8.26 29.87 -24.42
N ASN A 307 7.83 28.68 -24.79
CA ASN A 307 6.44 28.43 -25.17
C ASN A 307 5.60 28.05 -23.94
N LYS A 308 4.75 28.99 -23.47
CA LYS A 308 3.90 28.78 -22.30
C LYS A 308 3.02 27.51 -22.40
N LYS A 309 2.53 27.16 -23.59
CA LYS A 309 1.72 25.96 -23.80
C LYS A 309 2.49 24.66 -23.48
N VAL A 310 3.82 24.73 -23.52
CA VAL A 310 4.70 23.59 -23.29
C VAL A 310 5.20 23.54 -21.84
N TYR A 311 5.61 24.68 -21.26
CA TYR A 311 6.16 24.70 -19.91
C TYR A 311 5.12 24.86 -18.79
N ASP A 312 3.83 25.09 -19.10
CA ASP A 312 2.76 25.05 -18.10
C ASP A 312 2.70 23.66 -17.47
N PRO A 313 2.84 23.52 -16.13
CA PRO A 313 2.82 22.23 -15.45
C PRO A 313 1.62 21.36 -15.84
N ARG A 314 0.45 21.95 -16.03
CA ARG A 314 -0.75 21.23 -16.46
C ARG A 314 -0.60 20.54 -17.81
N SER A 315 0.31 21.01 -18.67
CA SER A 315 0.51 20.45 -20.01
C SER A 315 1.20 19.08 -19.96
N TYR A 316 2.10 18.86 -19.02
CA TYR A 316 2.85 17.62 -18.88
C TYR A 316 2.36 16.75 -17.73
N LEU A 317 1.88 17.31 -16.61
CA LEU A 317 1.37 16.55 -15.47
C LEU A 317 0.15 15.70 -15.86
N LYS A 318 -0.77 16.21 -16.69
CA LYS A 318 -1.89 15.42 -17.20
C LYS A 318 -1.48 14.18 -18.01
N LYS A 319 -0.29 14.23 -18.67
CA LYS A 319 0.24 13.05 -19.39
C LYS A 319 0.80 12.02 -18.42
N ALA A 320 1.43 12.51 -17.35
CA ALA A 320 1.93 11.68 -16.27
C ALA A 320 0.76 10.98 -15.52
N GLU A 321 -0.28 11.74 -15.19
CA GLU A 321 -1.51 11.23 -14.57
C GLU A 321 -2.14 10.13 -15.45
N ALA A 322 -2.32 10.37 -16.75
CA ALA A 322 -2.88 9.39 -17.67
C ALA A 322 -2.05 8.08 -17.73
N SER A 323 -0.73 8.20 -17.87
CA SER A 323 0.17 7.05 -17.94
C SER A 323 0.20 6.24 -16.63
N MET A 324 0.22 6.93 -15.48
CA MET A 324 0.14 6.25 -14.19
C MET A 324 -1.22 5.56 -14.00
N SER A 325 -2.32 6.21 -14.42
CA SER A 325 -3.66 5.60 -14.40
C SER A 325 -3.74 4.31 -15.22
N GLU A 326 -3.13 4.27 -16.42
CA GLU A 326 -3.04 3.06 -17.24
C GLU A 326 -2.27 1.94 -16.51
N ARG A 327 -1.16 2.28 -15.83
CA ARG A 327 -0.41 1.28 -15.03
C ARG A 327 -1.21 0.75 -13.83
N VAL A 328 -2.03 1.58 -13.21
CA VAL A 328 -2.95 1.15 -12.14
C VAL A 328 -4.01 0.18 -12.68
N VAL A 329 -4.57 0.42 -13.88
CA VAL A 329 -5.47 -0.53 -14.55
C VAL A 329 -4.78 -1.88 -14.78
N GLU A 330 -3.51 -1.87 -15.22
CA GLU A 330 -2.73 -3.11 -15.37
C GLU A 330 -2.59 -3.83 -14.03
N ALA A 331 -2.28 -3.12 -12.93
CA ALA A 331 -2.19 -3.72 -11.61
C ALA A 331 -3.50 -4.37 -11.15
N CYS A 332 -4.65 -3.71 -11.39
CA CYS A 332 -5.96 -4.30 -11.10
C CYS A 332 -6.20 -5.59 -11.89
N ASN A 333 -5.78 -5.64 -13.16
CA ASN A 333 -5.88 -6.85 -13.98
C ASN A 333 -4.96 -7.96 -13.49
N ASP A 334 -3.70 -7.65 -13.18
CA ASP A 334 -2.71 -8.62 -12.70
C ASP A 334 -3.11 -9.23 -11.35
N LEU A 335 -3.80 -8.46 -10.51
CA LEU A 335 -4.31 -8.89 -9.20
C LEU A 335 -5.75 -9.43 -9.23
N HIS A 336 -6.35 -9.55 -10.40
CA HIS A 336 -7.71 -10.06 -10.61
C HIS A 336 -8.81 -9.24 -9.90
N SER A 337 -8.55 -7.97 -9.55
CA SER A 337 -9.53 -7.09 -8.90
C SER A 337 -10.40 -6.31 -9.89
N ALA A 338 -10.02 -6.25 -11.16
CA ALA A 338 -10.78 -5.56 -12.19
C ALA A 338 -12.22 -6.10 -12.30
N GLY A 339 -13.21 -5.21 -12.34
CA GLY A 339 -14.63 -5.53 -12.36
C GLY A 339 -15.20 -6.07 -11.05
N ARG A 340 -14.48 -5.92 -9.91
CA ARG A 340 -14.86 -6.49 -8.61
C ARG A 340 -15.12 -5.45 -7.52
N SER A 341 -15.49 -4.22 -7.90
CA SER A 341 -15.87 -3.21 -6.90
C SER A 341 -17.06 -3.68 -6.03
N VAL A 342 -17.00 -3.39 -4.73
CA VAL A 342 -18.11 -3.68 -3.78
C VAL A 342 -19.35 -2.85 -4.09
N THR A 343 -19.22 -1.75 -4.84
CA THR A 343 -20.35 -0.92 -5.26
C THR A 343 -21.10 -1.48 -6.47
N GLY A 344 -20.63 -2.55 -7.09
CA GLY A 344 -21.26 -3.18 -8.24
C GLY A 344 -21.22 -2.28 -9.46
N GLY A 345 -20.02 -1.94 -9.92
CA GLY A 345 -19.80 -1.20 -11.17
C GLY A 345 -20.08 -2.06 -12.40
#